data_8da72bffe4c9dd8431ec27a65f48c7ac
#
_entry.id   8da72bffe4c9dd8431ec27a65f48c7ac
#
_cell.length_a   1.000
_cell.length_b   1.000
_cell.length_c   1.000
_cell.angle_alpha   90.00
_cell.angle_beta   90.00
_cell.angle_gamma   90.00
#
_symmetry.space_group_name_H-M   'P 1'
#
loop_
_entity.id
_entity.type
_entity.pdbx_description
1 polymer ?
#
loop_
_entity_poly.entity_id
_entity_poly.type
_entity_poly.pdbx_seq_one_letter_code
_entity_poly.pdbx_strand_id
1 'polypeptide(L)'
;LRSIHFPDDYRALAVAKKRLIYDEFFHFSVGMSMTKRLDRPHGAPICSDTSLDTFLASLPYRLTPDQRNAVGEILCDMQKDVPMNRMLVGDVGCGKTVCAAAAMYVAVKNGRQAVLMAPTEILARQHFADLSALFGRMGIPCALLIGATPAAQKKKIRQALIAAEPSERLPVVIGTQALLSDGVDFSAPGLVV
;
A
#
# COMPACT_ATOMS: atom_id res chain seq x y z
N LEU A 1 -30.21 27.25 6.55
CA LEU A 1 -30.69 26.56 7.76
C LEU A 1 -32.21 26.59 7.90
N ARG A 2 -32.89 27.77 7.78
CA ARG A 2 -34.37 27.85 7.90
C ARG A 2 -35.09 26.86 7.00
N SER A 3 -34.72 26.79 5.72
CA SER A 3 -35.38 25.91 4.75
C SER A 3 -35.14 24.40 4.95
N ILE A 4 -34.24 24.00 5.86
CA ILE A 4 -34.08 22.62 6.28
C ILE A 4 -35.08 22.22 7.36
N HIS A 5 -35.29 23.13 8.31
CA HIS A 5 -36.17 22.87 9.45
C HIS A 5 -37.63 23.22 9.14
N PHE A 6 -37.83 24.24 8.30
CA PHE A 6 -39.15 24.77 7.91
C PHE A 6 -39.19 24.99 6.40
N PRO A 7 -39.21 23.90 5.58
CA PRO A 7 -39.24 24.00 4.13
C PRO A 7 -40.63 24.43 3.67
N ASP A 8 -40.66 25.34 2.68
CA ASP A 8 -41.92 25.74 2.06
C ASP A 8 -42.51 24.60 1.20
N ASP A 9 -41.64 23.78 0.59
CA ASP A 9 -41.97 22.57 -0.16
C ASP A 9 -40.82 21.55 -0.18
N TYR A 10 -41.07 20.35 -0.75
CA TYR A 10 -40.05 19.30 -0.88
C TYR A 10 -38.88 19.71 -1.77
N ARG A 11 -39.08 20.60 -2.74
CA ARG A 11 -38.02 21.11 -3.63
C ARG A 11 -37.07 22.02 -2.86
N ALA A 12 -37.62 22.95 -2.08
CA ALA A 12 -36.86 23.80 -1.18
C ALA A 12 -36.00 23.01 -0.19
N LEU A 13 -36.60 21.94 0.39
CA LEU A 13 -35.88 21.02 1.28
C LEU A 13 -34.72 20.32 0.56
N ALA A 14 -34.94 19.80 -0.65
CA ALA A 14 -33.90 19.13 -1.43
C ALA A 14 -32.72 20.05 -1.77
N VAL A 15 -33.02 21.29 -2.16
CA VAL A 15 -31.98 22.31 -2.45
C VAL A 15 -31.20 22.66 -1.17
N ALA A 16 -31.88 22.84 -0.04
CA ALA A 16 -31.23 23.15 1.23
C ALA A 16 -30.33 22.00 1.72
N LYS A 17 -30.78 20.73 1.61
CA LYS A 17 -29.95 19.55 1.90
C LYS A 17 -28.71 19.48 1.01
N LYS A 18 -28.88 19.65 -0.32
CA LYS A 18 -27.75 19.65 -1.27
C LYS A 18 -26.72 20.73 -0.93
N ARG A 19 -27.17 21.91 -0.51
CA ARG A 19 -26.28 23.01 -0.12
C ARG A 19 -25.47 22.68 1.14
N LEU A 20 -26.08 22.11 2.17
CA LEU A 20 -25.37 21.73 3.39
C LEU A 20 -24.36 20.60 3.13
N ILE A 21 -24.74 19.58 2.39
CA ILE A 21 -23.82 18.50 2.00
C ILE A 21 -22.61 19.09 1.25
N TYR A 22 -22.86 20.00 0.30
CA TYR A 22 -21.78 20.67 -0.43
C TYR A 22 -20.86 21.45 0.52
N ASP A 23 -21.40 22.24 1.42
CA ASP A 23 -20.59 23.06 2.33
C ASP A 23 -19.73 22.20 3.25
N GLU A 24 -20.28 21.09 3.81
CA GLU A 24 -19.50 20.16 4.63
C GLU A 24 -18.36 19.50 3.84
N PHE A 25 -18.65 18.96 2.65
CA PHE A 25 -17.61 18.35 1.83
C PHE A 25 -16.60 19.36 1.31
N PHE A 26 -17.02 20.60 1.03
CA PHE A 26 -16.12 21.67 0.64
C PHE A 26 -15.11 22.01 1.74
N HIS A 27 -15.58 22.23 2.97
CA HIS A 27 -14.70 22.51 4.12
C HIS A 27 -13.75 21.35 4.39
N PHE A 28 -14.25 20.11 4.35
CA PHE A 28 -13.42 18.92 4.48
C PHE A 28 -12.35 18.85 3.39
N SER A 29 -12.74 19.06 2.12
CA SER A 29 -11.82 19.00 0.98
C SER A 29 -10.75 20.10 1.02
N VAL A 30 -11.13 21.31 1.46
CA VAL A 30 -10.18 22.41 1.65
C VAL A 30 -9.20 22.08 2.77
N GLY A 31 -9.69 21.59 3.92
CA GLY A 31 -8.84 21.16 5.04
C GLY A 31 -7.84 20.08 4.62
N MET A 32 -8.31 19.05 3.90
CA MET A 32 -7.45 18.00 3.35
C MET A 32 -6.44 18.53 2.32
N SER A 33 -6.84 19.51 1.50
CA SER A 33 -5.94 20.11 0.50
C SER A 33 -4.86 20.97 1.15
N MET A 34 -5.18 21.65 2.24
CA MET A 34 -4.22 22.42 3.02
C MET A 34 -3.20 21.52 3.71
N THR A 35 -3.63 20.39 4.30
CA THR A 35 -2.71 19.40 4.90
C THR A 35 -1.84 18.70 3.86
N LYS A 36 -2.33 18.46 2.64
CA LYS A 36 -1.54 17.88 1.55
C LYS A 36 -0.45 18.82 1.01
N ARG A 37 -0.62 20.14 1.17
CA ARG A 37 0.37 21.15 0.76
C ARG A 37 1.46 21.37 1.81
N LEU A 38 1.28 20.89 3.03
CA LEU A 38 2.32 20.89 4.04
C LEU A 38 3.37 19.87 3.61
N ASP A 39 4.48 20.37 3.13
CA ASP A 39 5.71 19.73 2.69
C ASP A 39 5.67 18.20 2.59
N ARG A 40 5.54 17.67 1.38
CA ARG A 40 5.93 16.28 1.16
C ARG A 40 7.43 16.22 1.37
N PRO A 41 7.91 15.46 2.35
CA PRO A 41 9.34 15.38 2.59
C PRO A 41 10.02 14.86 1.33
N HIS A 42 11.07 15.53 0.88
CA HIS A 42 11.99 15.00 -0.12
C HIS A 42 12.87 13.91 0.50
N GLY A 43 13.49 13.10 -0.33
CA GLY A 43 14.39 12.04 0.12
C GLY A 43 13.74 10.67 0.21
N ALA A 44 12.62 10.45 -0.50
CA ALA A 44 12.08 9.11 -0.69
C ALA A 44 13.09 8.22 -1.44
N PRO A 45 13.15 6.92 -1.12
CA PRO A 45 13.99 6.00 -1.87
C PRO A 45 13.55 5.93 -3.34
N ILE A 46 14.40 6.36 -4.25
CA ILE A 46 14.14 6.30 -5.69
C ILE A 46 14.38 4.87 -6.18
N CYS A 47 13.39 4.29 -6.85
CA CYS A 47 13.51 3.01 -7.53
C CYS A 47 13.94 3.26 -8.98
N SER A 48 15.23 3.21 -9.26
CA SER A 48 15.79 3.45 -10.59
C SER A 48 15.54 2.30 -11.57
N ASP A 49 15.59 1.05 -11.09
CA ASP A 49 15.28 -0.13 -11.91
C ASP A 49 13.82 -0.54 -11.72
N THR A 50 12.99 -0.17 -12.69
CA THR A 50 11.56 -0.48 -12.72
C THR A 50 11.19 -1.60 -13.69
N SER A 51 12.17 -2.37 -14.22
CA SER A 51 11.89 -3.46 -15.14
C SER A 51 11.17 -4.61 -14.44
N LEU A 52 10.12 -5.13 -15.10
CA LEU A 52 9.22 -6.15 -14.58
C LEU A 52 9.34 -7.50 -15.30
N ASP A 53 10.34 -7.69 -16.17
CA ASP A 53 10.40 -8.86 -17.06
C ASP A 53 10.34 -10.19 -16.28
N THR A 54 11.18 -10.33 -15.25
CA THR A 54 11.19 -11.53 -14.40
C THR A 54 9.87 -11.70 -13.63
N PHE A 55 9.30 -10.61 -13.14
CA PHE A 55 8.01 -10.63 -12.45
C PHE A 55 6.89 -11.08 -13.39
N LEU A 56 6.80 -10.49 -14.59
CA LEU A 56 5.78 -10.84 -15.58
C LEU A 56 5.93 -12.28 -16.07
N ALA A 57 7.16 -12.77 -16.24
CA ALA A 57 7.42 -14.16 -16.60
C ALA A 57 7.01 -15.17 -15.50
N SER A 58 6.98 -14.74 -14.23
CA SER A 58 6.56 -15.58 -13.10
C SER A 58 5.05 -15.72 -12.96
N LEU A 59 4.28 -14.83 -13.61
CA LEU A 59 2.81 -14.86 -13.56
C LEU A 59 2.25 -15.96 -14.47
N PRO A 60 1.20 -16.69 -14.03
CA PRO A 60 0.52 -17.69 -14.86
C PRO A 60 -0.44 -17.08 -15.89
N TYR A 61 -0.55 -15.76 -15.94
CA TYR A 61 -1.44 -15.00 -16.82
C TYR A 61 -0.80 -13.66 -17.20
N ARG A 62 -1.37 -13.00 -18.20
CA ARG A 62 -0.96 -11.65 -18.61
C ARG A 62 -1.77 -10.61 -17.87
N LEU A 63 -1.15 -9.51 -17.51
CA LEU A 63 -1.85 -8.36 -16.92
C LEU A 63 -2.84 -7.76 -17.94
N THR A 64 -4.00 -7.35 -17.46
CA THR A 64 -4.97 -6.58 -18.26
C THR A 64 -4.40 -5.20 -18.64
N PRO A 65 -4.97 -4.52 -19.67
CA PRO A 65 -4.56 -3.14 -19.97
C PRO A 65 -4.63 -2.21 -18.77
N ASP A 66 -5.71 -2.25 -17.99
CA ASP A 66 -5.90 -1.40 -16.82
C ASP A 66 -4.89 -1.71 -15.70
N GLN A 67 -4.59 -2.98 -15.46
CA GLN A 67 -3.53 -3.37 -14.51
C GLN A 67 -2.16 -2.87 -14.96
N ARG A 68 -1.84 -2.95 -16.26
CA ARG A 68 -0.58 -2.40 -16.80
C ARG A 68 -0.49 -0.89 -16.63
N ASN A 69 -1.58 -0.18 -16.91
CA ASN A 69 -1.64 1.27 -16.72
C ASN A 69 -1.45 1.64 -15.24
N ALA A 70 -2.18 1.00 -14.34
CA ALA A 70 -2.06 1.22 -12.90
C ALA A 70 -0.64 0.95 -12.38
N VAL A 71 -0.04 -0.17 -12.79
CA VAL A 71 1.35 -0.50 -12.46
C VAL A 71 2.30 0.56 -13.03
N GLY A 72 2.15 0.97 -14.28
CA GLY A 72 2.97 2.01 -14.90
C GLY A 72 2.94 3.33 -14.11
N GLU A 73 1.75 3.78 -13.69
CA GLU A 73 1.61 4.98 -12.86
C GLU A 73 2.27 4.83 -11.48
N ILE A 74 2.13 3.67 -10.83
CA ILE A 74 2.80 3.38 -9.56
C ILE A 74 4.32 3.46 -9.73
N LEU A 75 4.87 2.82 -10.76
CA LEU A 75 6.30 2.82 -11.02
C LEU A 75 6.84 4.23 -11.33
N CYS A 76 6.07 5.04 -12.07
CA CYS A 76 6.42 6.45 -12.28
C CYS A 76 6.47 7.24 -10.97
N ASP A 77 5.59 6.95 -10.01
CA ASP A 77 5.64 7.61 -8.70
C ASP A 77 6.83 7.10 -7.86
N MET A 78 7.18 5.82 -7.93
CA MET A 78 8.31 5.24 -7.20
C MET A 78 9.69 5.71 -7.71
N GLN A 79 9.74 6.32 -8.90
CA GLN A 79 10.96 6.94 -9.44
C GLN A 79 11.20 8.37 -8.95
N LYS A 80 10.26 8.94 -8.19
CA LYS A 80 10.37 10.30 -7.64
C LYS A 80 11.04 10.28 -6.28
N ASP A 81 11.66 11.39 -5.90
CA ASP A 81 12.25 11.62 -4.57
C ASP A 81 11.22 12.00 -3.50
N VAL A 82 9.94 11.96 -3.85
CA VAL A 82 8.81 12.28 -2.97
C VAL A 82 8.02 10.99 -2.70
N PRO A 83 7.69 10.69 -1.42
CA PRO A 83 6.93 9.50 -1.09
C PRO A 83 5.62 9.41 -1.88
N MET A 84 5.41 8.24 -2.50
CA MET A 84 4.13 7.96 -3.16
C MET A 84 3.02 7.85 -2.12
N ASN A 85 1.89 8.49 -2.40
CA ASN A 85 0.65 8.28 -1.66
C ASN A 85 -0.48 8.08 -2.68
N ARG A 86 -0.73 6.82 -3.02
CA ARG A 86 -1.66 6.43 -4.09
C ARG A 86 -2.68 5.42 -3.58
N MET A 87 -3.93 5.64 -3.88
CA MET A 87 -5.01 4.69 -3.65
C MET A 87 -5.31 3.93 -4.95
N LEU A 88 -5.27 2.60 -4.87
CA LEU A 88 -5.69 1.73 -5.97
C LEU A 88 -7.14 1.28 -5.75
N VAL A 89 -8.04 1.75 -6.60
CA VAL A 89 -9.48 1.46 -6.52
C VAL A 89 -9.88 0.50 -7.63
N GLY A 90 -10.73 -0.46 -7.32
CA GLY A 90 -11.27 -1.40 -8.29
C GLY A 90 -12.15 -2.44 -7.60
N ASP A 91 -12.96 -3.17 -8.37
CA ASP A 91 -13.87 -4.18 -7.87
C ASP A 91 -13.17 -5.38 -7.22
N VAL A 92 -13.93 -6.16 -6.46
CA VAL A 92 -13.43 -7.42 -5.90
C VAL A 92 -13.06 -8.37 -7.04
N GLY A 93 -11.87 -8.96 -6.96
CA GLY A 93 -11.37 -9.88 -7.99
C GLY A 93 -10.71 -9.21 -9.21
N CYS A 94 -10.68 -7.88 -9.33
CA CYS A 94 -10.02 -7.21 -10.46
C CYS A 94 -8.48 -7.29 -10.45
N GLY A 95 -7.88 -7.94 -9.45
CA GLY A 95 -6.44 -8.18 -9.37
C GLY A 95 -5.61 -7.04 -8.77
N LYS A 96 -6.16 -6.25 -7.84
CA LYS A 96 -5.39 -5.22 -7.11
C LYS A 96 -4.09 -5.75 -6.49
N THR A 97 -4.13 -6.98 -5.97
CA THR A 97 -2.99 -7.62 -5.32
C THR A 97 -1.81 -7.83 -6.27
N VAL A 98 -2.04 -8.12 -7.56
CA VAL A 98 -0.93 -8.25 -8.51
C VAL A 98 -0.27 -6.92 -8.83
N CYS A 99 -1.02 -5.81 -8.83
CA CYS A 99 -0.45 -4.47 -8.98
C CYS A 99 0.43 -4.11 -7.76
N ALA A 100 -0.06 -4.41 -6.55
CA ALA A 100 0.73 -4.26 -5.33
C ALA A 100 2.00 -5.13 -5.34
N ALA A 101 1.87 -6.40 -5.76
CA ALA A 101 3.01 -7.32 -5.90
C ALA A 101 4.06 -6.82 -6.89
N ALA A 102 3.66 -6.22 -8.01
CA ALA A 102 4.57 -5.61 -8.97
C ALA A 102 5.37 -4.45 -8.34
N ALA A 103 4.71 -3.58 -7.59
CA ALA A 103 5.37 -2.49 -6.87
C ALA A 103 6.32 -3.02 -5.78
N MET A 104 5.89 -4.04 -5.01
CA MET A 104 6.73 -4.69 -4.00
C MET A 104 7.97 -5.34 -4.63
N TYR A 105 7.81 -6.01 -5.77
CA TYR A 105 8.92 -6.57 -6.53
C TYR A 105 9.96 -5.50 -6.91
N VAL A 106 9.51 -4.36 -7.44
CA VAL A 106 10.39 -3.26 -7.82
C VAL A 106 11.10 -2.68 -6.60
N ALA A 107 10.43 -2.50 -5.47
CA ALA A 107 11.08 -2.05 -4.24
C ALA A 107 12.21 -3.01 -3.82
N VAL A 108 11.93 -4.32 -3.81
CA VAL A 108 12.93 -5.36 -3.46
C VAL A 108 14.09 -5.38 -4.44
N LYS A 109 13.82 -5.28 -5.74
CA LYS A 109 14.86 -5.23 -6.78
C LYS A 109 15.82 -4.05 -6.62
N ASN A 110 15.33 -2.95 -6.06
CA ASN A 110 16.15 -1.78 -5.72
C ASN A 110 16.76 -1.85 -4.29
N GLY A 111 16.84 -3.04 -3.69
CA GLY A 111 17.45 -3.25 -2.37
C GLY A 111 16.63 -2.71 -1.20
N ARG A 112 15.34 -2.45 -1.40
CA ARG A 112 14.43 -1.92 -0.40
C ARG A 112 13.50 -2.99 0.16
N GLN A 113 12.93 -2.73 1.32
CA GLN A 113 11.96 -3.61 1.96
C GLN A 113 10.54 -3.20 1.57
N ALA A 114 9.71 -4.19 1.28
CA ALA A 114 8.30 -4.00 0.98
C ALA A 114 7.43 -4.60 2.10
N VAL A 115 6.46 -3.84 2.54
CA VAL A 115 5.55 -4.19 3.64
C VAL A 115 4.12 -4.24 3.09
N LEU A 116 3.38 -5.30 3.40
CA LEU A 116 1.94 -5.35 3.16
C LEU A 116 1.19 -5.50 4.47
N MET A 117 0.35 -4.54 4.78
CA MET A 117 -0.47 -4.55 5.98
C MET A 117 -1.93 -4.88 5.65
N ALA A 118 -2.44 -5.93 6.24
CA ALA A 118 -3.85 -6.32 6.13
C ALA A 118 -4.61 -6.01 7.41
N PRO A 119 -5.91 -5.68 7.34
CA PRO A 119 -6.70 -5.31 8.51
C PRO A 119 -6.98 -6.47 9.45
N THR A 120 -6.94 -7.72 8.97
CA THR A 120 -7.21 -8.91 9.76
C THR A 120 -6.16 -10.00 9.56
N GLU A 121 -6.00 -10.91 10.54
CA GLU A 121 -5.08 -12.03 10.43
C GLU A 121 -5.45 -13.00 9.30
N ILE A 122 -6.73 -13.17 9.03
CA ILE A 122 -7.21 -14.04 7.94
C ILE A 122 -6.73 -13.50 6.59
N LEU A 123 -6.91 -12.22 6.33
CA LEU A 123 -6.45 -11.57 5.10
C LEU A 123 -4.92 -11.54 5.01
N ALA A 124 -4.22 -11.28 6.13
CA ALA A 124 -2.77 -11.33 6.17
C ALA A 124 -2.23 -12.73 5.79
N ARG A 125 -2.84 -13.80 6.30
CA ARG A 125 -2.49 -15.18 5.94
C ARG A 125 -2.77 -15.50 4.47
N GLN A 126 -3.91 -15.04 3.96
CA GLN A 126 -4.26 -15.21 2.55
C GLN A 126 -3.25 -14.51 1.65
N HIS A 127 -2.99 -13.23 1.89
CA HIS A 127 -1.98 -12.47 1.13
C HIS A 127 -0.58 -13.09 1.26
N PHE A 128 -0.22 -13.58 2.45
CA PHE A 128 1.05 -14.25 2.66
C PHE A 128 1.16 -15.53 1.80
N ALA A 129 0.11 -16.36 1.76
CA ALA A 129 0.12 -17.59 0.96
C ALA A 129 0.31 -17.27 -0.53
N ASP A 130 -0.47 -16.32 -1.06
CA ASP A 130 -0.43 -15.93 -2.46
C ASP A 130 0.92 -15.28 -2.85
N LEU A 131 1.37 -14.31 -2.05
CA LEU A 131 2.59 -13.56 -2.34
C LEU A 131 3.85 -14.39 -2.10
N SER A 132 3.89 -15.25 -1.07
CA SER A 132 5.04 -16.12 -0.85
C SER A 132 5.21 -17.17 -1.96
N ALA A 133 4.10 -17.68 -2.51
CA ALA A 133 4.15 -18.57 -3.67
C ALA A 133 4.66 -17.84 -4.93
N LEU A 134 4.23 -16.59 -5.15
CA LEU A 134 4.65 -15.78 -6.29
C LEU A 134 6.13 -15.38 -6.17
N PHE A 135 6.52 -14.77 -5.05
CA PHE A 135 7.87 -14.28 -4.80
C PHE A 135 8.89 -15.43 -4.64
N GLY A 136 8.45 -16.57 -4.12
CA GLY A 136 9.28 -17.77 -4.03
C GLY A 136 9.78 -18.28 -5.37
N ARG A 137 9.01 -18.12 -6.46
CA ARG A 137 9.45 -18.44 -7.84
C ARG A 137 10.61 -17.55 -8.30
N MET A 138 10.79 -16.40 -7.69
CA MET A 138 11.84 -15.43 -7.98
C MET A 138 12.95 -15.43 -6.90
N GLY A 139 12.91 -16.37 -5.95
CA GLY A 139 13.89 -16.46 -4.86
C GLY A 139 13.78 -15.37 -3.81
N ILE A 140 12.64 -14.65 -3.76
CA ILE A 140 12.43 -13.56 -2.80
C ILE A 140 11.73 -14.11 -1.54
N PRO A 141 12.39 -14.10 -0.37
CA PRO A 141 11.80 -14.59 0.87
C PRO A 141 10.74 -13.64 1.43
N CYS A 142 9.66 -14.24 1.95
CA CYS A 142 8.58 -13.51 2.60
C CYS A 142 8.39 -14.00 4.03
N ALA A 143 7.97 -13.13 4.95
CA ALA A 143 7.56 -13.53 6.28
C ALA A 143 6.17 -12.99 6.64
N LEU A 144 5.50 -13.71 7.57
CA LEU A 144 4.21 -13.32 8.14
C LEU A 144 4.40 -12.88 9.59
N LEU A 145 4.02 -11.63 9.89
CA LEU A 145 4.05 -11.07 11.23
C LEU A 145 2.64 -10.62 11.67
N ILE A 146 2.04 -11.44 12.52
CA ILE A 146 0.68 -11.24 13.05
C ILE A 146 0.67 -11.39 14.57
N GLY A 147 -0.44 -11.07 15.22
CA GLY A 147 -0.61 -11.24 16.66
C GLY A 147 -0.28 -12.66 17.13
N ALA A 148 -0.79 -13.67 16.42
CA ALA A 148 -0.60 -15.08 16.73
C ALA A 148 0.79 -15.66 16.36
N THR A 149 1.72 -14.89 15.74
CA THR A 149 3.08 -15.37 15.44
C THR A 149 3.83 -15.68 16.73
N PRO A 150 4.44 -16.89 16.89
CA PRO A 150 5.18 -17.27 18.09
C PRO A 150 6.33 -16.29 18.42
N ALA A 151 6.59 -16.06 19.71
CA ALA A 151 7.58 -15.08 20.17
C ALA A 151 8.99 -15.32 19.58
N ALA A 152 9.43 -16.57 19.50
CA ALA A 152 10.72 -16.91 18.90
C ALA A 152 10.79 -16.54 17.41
N GLN A 153 9.70 -16.74 16.67
CA GLN A 153 9.61 -16.39 15.27
C GLN A 153 9.52 -14.85 15.08
N LYS A 154 8.75 -14.16 15.93
CA LYS A 154 8.72 -12.69 15.95
C LYS A 154 10.13 -12.12 16.13
N LYS A 155 10.91 -12.67 17.07
CA LYS A 155 12.30 -12.23 17.31
C LYS A 155 13.16 -12.41 16.05
N LYS A 156 13.09 -13.58 15.40
CA LYS A 156 13.83 -13.84 14.14
C LYS A 156 13.43 -12.88 13.02
N ILE A 157 12.13 -12.65 12.82
CA ILE A 157 11.64 -11.72 11.80
C ILE A 157 12.16 -10.31 12.08
N ARG A 158 12.03 -9.83 13.33
CA ARG A 158 12.52 -8.49 13.72
C ARG A 158 14.02 -8.34 13.46
N GLN A 159 14.81 -9.33 13.82
CA GLN A 159 16.27 -9.32 13.55
C GLN A 159 16.57 -9.26 12.05
N ALA A 160 15.85 -10.02 11.23
CA ALA A 160 16.01 -10.00 9.78
C ALA A 160 15.53 -8.70 9.13
N LEU A 161 14.55 -8.00 9.73
CA LEU A 161 14.08 -6.70 9.22
C LEU A 161 15.11 -5.58 9.41
N ILE A 162 15.91 -5.63 10.49
CA ILE A 162 16.92 -4.61 10.80
C ILE A 162 18.32 -5.01 10.35
N ALA A 163 18.50 -6.18 9.71
CA ALA A 163 19.80 -6.64 9.27
C ALA A 163 20.47 -5.60 8.35
N ALA A 164 21.72 -5.31 8.63
CA ALA A 164 22.51 -4.33 7.87
C ALA A 164 22.86 -4.87 6.49
N GLU A 165 23.30 -6.15 6.46
CA GLU A 165 23.67 -6.82 5.21
C GLU A 165 22.44 -7.12 4.34
N PRO A 166 22.43 -6.70 3.07
CA PRO A 166 21.30 -6.94 2.16
C PRO A 166 20.95 -8.43 2.00
N SER A 167 21.93 -9.33 2.07
CA SER A 167 21.74 -10.78 1.93
C SER A 167 21.02 -11.43 3.12
N GLU A 168 21.10 -10.83 4.29
CA GLU A 168 20.45 -11.30 5.53
C GLU A 168 19.13 -10.60 5.79
N ARG A 169 18.89 -9.51 5.06
CA ARG A 169 17.71 -8.68 5.24
C ARG A 169 16.47 -9.35 4.68
N LEU A 170 15.40 -9.36 5.46
CA LEU A 170 14.10 -9.82 4.99
C LEU A 170 13.48 -8.77 4.05
N PRO A 171 13.31 -9.07 2.75
CA PRO A 171 12.87 -8.07 1.79
C PRO A 171 11.35 -7.83 1.80
N VAL A 172 10.55 -8.85 2.16
CA VAL A 172 9.10 -8.76 2.13
C VAL A 172 8.51 -9.24 3.46
N VAL A 173 7.66 -8.43 4.06
CA VAL A 173 6.88 -8.82 5.22
C VAL A 173 5.40 -8.49 5.01
N ILE A 174 4.56 -9.46 5.35
CA ILE A 174 3.10 -9.33 5.34
C ILE A 174 2.61 -9.44 6.78
N GLY A 175 1.66 -8.63 7.18
CA GLY A 175 1.13 -8.73 8.54
C GLY A 175 -0.08 -7.87 8.79
N THR A 176 -0.39 -7.72 10.07
CA THR A 176 -1.46 -6.86 10.57
C THR A 176 -0.88 -5.66 11.29
N GLN A 177 -1.66 -4.98 12.12
CA GLN A 177 -1.18 -3.92 13.02
C GLN A 177 0.03 -4.34 13.89
N ALA A 178 0.32 -5.65 14.01
CA ALA A 178 1.53 -6.14 14.65
C ALA A 178 2.83 -5.60 14.00
N LEU A 179 2.77 -5.16 12.74
CA LEU A 179 3.87 -4.48 12.03
C LEU A 179 4.16 -3.08 12.56
N LEU A 180 3.19 -2.46 13.25
CA LEU A 180 3.30 -1.13 13.86
C LEU A 180 3.64 -1.20 15.36
N SER A 181 3.83 -2.41 15.90
CA SER A 181 4.14 -2.56 17.33
C SER A 181 5.59 -2.19 17.63
N ASP A 182 5.83 -1.75 18.88
CA ASP A 182 7.16 -1.42 19.36
C ASP A 182 8.18 -2.54 19.09
N GLY A 183 9.36 -2.15 18.64
CA GLY A 183 10.47 -3.05 18.30
C GLY A 183 10.31 -3.75 16.94
N VAL A 184 9.47 -3.24 16.04
CA VAL A 184 9.46 -3.60 14.62
C VAL A 184 10.04 -2.43 13.83
N ASP A 185 11.33 -2.50 13.54
CA ASP A 185 12.05 -1.50 12.79
C ASP A 185 12.52 -2.07 11.45
N PHE A 186 12.74 -1.19 10.48
CA PHE A 186 13.16 -1.55 9.13
C PHE A 186 14.47 -0.84 8.80
N SER A 187 15.46 -1.58 8.30
CA SER A 187 16.75 -1.00 7.92
C SER A 187 16.70 -0.24 6.59
N ALA A 188 15.84 -0.65 5.67
CA ALA A 188 15.73 -0.05 4.34
C ALA A 188 14.27 -0.05 3.82
N PRO A 189 13.32 0.59 4.50
CA PRO A 189 11.93 0.63 4.04
C PRO A 189 11.84 1.35 2.69
N GLY A 190 11.05 0.79 1.76
CA GLY A 190 10.86 1.39 0.43
C GLY A 190 9.41 1.48 0.01
N LEU A 191 8.56 0.53 0.43
CA LEU A 191 7.16 0.52 0.07
C LEU A 191 6.31 -0.04 1.21
N VAL A 192 5.20 0.63 1.49
CA VAL A 192 4.13 0.14 2.38
C VAL A 192 2.82 0.11 1.59
N VAL A 193 2.12 -1.04 1.66
CA VAL A 193 0.83 -1.30 1.02
C VAL A 193 -0.21 -1.59 2.10
#